data_ca386e49e1f7d01fa6c31129602723c0
#
_entry.id   ca386e49e1f7d01fa6c31129602723c0
#
_cell.length_a   1.000
_cell.length_b   1.000
_cell.length_c   1.000
_cell.angle_alpha   90.00
_cell.angle_beta   90.00
_cell.angle_gamma   90.00
#
_symmetry.space_group_name_H-M   'P 1'
#
loop_
_entity.id
_entity.type
_entity.pdbx_description
1 polymer ?
#
loop_
_entity_poly.entity_id
_entity_poly.type
_entity_poly.pdbx_seq_one_letter_code
_entity_poly.pdbx_strand_id
1 'polypeptide(L)'
;MAITIKNEHEIALMRESGRLLALVHEEMRKELKEGMTTKDIDQICETMIRDFGCIPNFLNYQGFPASVCVSINDEVVHGIPSKKRYIQNGDIVSLDAGLIYKGYHSDAARTHGVGEISPEAQRIIDVKIGRAHV
;
A
#
# COMPACT_ATOMS: atom_id res chain seq x y z
N MET A 1 14.78 -21.81 13.01
CA MET A 1 14.90 -20.64 12.11
C MET A 1 16.27 -19.99 12.30
N ALA A 2 16.99 -19.82 11.23
CA ALA A 2 18.31 -19.21 11.31
C ALA A 2 18.18 -17.68 11.43
N ILE A 3 18.96 -17.10 12.32
CA ILE A 3 19.08 -15.64 12.42
C ILE A 3 20.14 -15.21 11.40
N THR A 4 19.77 -14.34 10.48
CA THR A 4 20.67 -13.85 9.46
C THR A 4 21.14 -12.45 9.83
N ILE A 5 22.48 -12.29 9.90
CA ILE A 5 23.08 -10.98 10.12
C ILE A 5 23.34 -10.35 8.76
N LYS A 6 22.74 -9.16 8.52
CA LYS A 6 22.89 -8.44 7.27
C LYS A 6 24.16 -7.58 7.30
N ASN A 7 24.92 -7.56 6.21
CA ASN A 7 26.05 -6.66 6.07
C ASN A 7 25.58 -5.26 5.65
N GLU A 8 26.50 -4.31 5.58
CA GLU A 8 26.15 -2.92 5.26
C GLU A 8 25.54 -2.78 3.87
N HIS A 9 26.00 -3.56 2.90
CA HIS A 9 25.45 -3.54 1.55
C HIS A 9 24.00 -4.05 1.54
N GLU A 10 23.73 -5.13 2.26
CA GLU A 10 22.40 -5.68 2.38
C GLU A 10 21.45 -4.71 3.11
N ILE A 11 21.94 -4.07 4.16
CA ILE A 11 21.15 -3.07 4.89
C ILE A 11 20.80 -1.90 3.97
N ALA A 12 21.75 -1.45 3.14
CA ALA A 12 21.50 -0.37 2.19
C ALA A 12 20.41 -0.76 1.18
N LEU A 13 20.41 -2.00 0.71
CA LEU A 13 19.36 -2.50 -0.21
C LEU A 13 18.01 -2.59 0.49
N MET A 14 17.96 -3.01 1.74
CA MET A 14 16.73 -3.04 2.52
C MET A 14 16.17 -1.64 2.73
N ARG A 15 17.01 -0.67 3.04
CA ARG A 15 16.61 0.73 3.18
C ARG A 15 16.07 1.29 1.86
N GLU A 16 16.70 0.95 0.75
CA GLU A 16 16.23 1.40 -0.56
C GLU A 16 14.87 0.79 -0.89
N SER A 17 14.67 -0.49 -0.60
CA SER A 17 13.36 -1.13 -0.76
C SER A 17 12.28 -0.39 0.03
N GLY A 18 12.56 -0.08 1.29
CA GLY A 18 11.62 0.69 2.13
C GLY A 18 11.37 2.10 1.63
N ARG A 19 12.43 2.77 1.15
CA ARG A 19 12.30 4.13 0.61
C ARG A 19 11.41 4.15 -0.64
N LEU A 20 11.61 3.18 -1.53
CA LEU A 20 10.80 3.08 -2.74
C LEU A 20 9.35 2.81 -2.43
N LEU A 21 9.08 1.94 -1.44
CA LEU A 21 7.70 1.69 -1.02
C LEU A 21 7.05 2.94 -0.42
N ALA A 22 7.81 3.71 0.36
CA ALA A 22 7.30 4.97 0.90
C ALA A 22 6.93 5.95 -0.23
N LEU A 23 7.74 6.01 -1.29
CA LEU A 23 7.44 6.83 -2.47
C LEU A 23 6.18 6.34 -3.18
N VAL A 24 6.00 5.02 -3.31
CA VAL A 24 4.79 4.46 -3.90
C VAL A 24 3.56 4.93 -3.12
N HIS A 25 3.58 4.82 -1.79
CA HIS A 25 2.46 5.27 -0.97
C HIS A 25 2.21 6.76 -1.09
N GLU A 26 3.26 7.59 -1.12
CA GLU A 26 3.11 9.04 -1.26
C GLU A 26 2.50 9.41 -2.62
N GLU A 27 2.94 8.75 -3.69
CA GLU A 27 2.37 8.99 -5.00
C GLU A 27 0.93 8.48 -5.10
N MET A 28 0.64 7.33 -4.48
CA MET A 28 -0.74 6.81 -4.43
C MET A 28 -1.67 7.78 -3.71
N ARG A 29 -1.21 8.44 -2.65
CA ARG A 29 -2.00 9.45 -1.95
C ARG A 29 -2.47 10.55 -2.90
N LYS A 30 -1.62 10.93 -3.86
CA LYS A 30 -1.96 11.96 -4.84
C LYS A 30 -2.89 11.47 -5.94
N GLU A 31 -2.87 10.17 -6.21
CA GLU A 31 -3.66 9.58 -7.30
C GLU A 31 -5.10 9.24 -6.90
N LEU A 32 -5.35 9.02 -5.62
CA LEU A 32 -6.67 8.60 -5.15
C LEU A 32 -7.72 9.69 -5.39
N LYS A 33 -8.77 9.33 -6.14
CA LYS A 33 -9.86 10.25 -6.48
C LYS A 33 -11.19 9.53 -6.43
N GLU A 34 -12.22 10.26 -6.05
CA GLU A 34 -13.60 9.80 -6.12
C GLU A 34 -13.92 9.26 -7.50
N GLY A 35 -14.63 8.15 -7.55
CA GLY A 35 -15.04 7.53 -8.81
C GLY A 35 -14.09 6.47 -9.34
N MET A 36 -12.90 6.35 -8.78
CA MET A 36 -11.98 5.27 -9.15
C MET A 36 -12.49 3.95 -8.58
N THR A 37 -12.28 2.86 -9.32
CA THR A 37 -12.51 1.53 -8.76
C THR A 37 -11.31 1.09 -7.96
N THR A 38 -11.52 0.14 -7.04
CA THR A 38 -10.39 -0.43 -6.30
C THR A 38 -9.44 -1.19 -7.25
N LYS A 39 -9.95 -1.69 -8.37
CA LYS A 39 -9.10 -2.31 -9.39
C LYS A 39 -8.21 -1.28 -10.08
N ASP A 40 -8.73 -0.06 -10.33
CA ASP A 40 -7.91 1.03 -10.87
C ASP A 40 -6.75 1.35 -9.94
N ILE A 41 -7.02 1.40 -8.64
CA ILE A 41 -6.02 1.64 -7.61
C ILE A 41 -4.93 0.57 -7.67
N ASP A 42 -5.32 -0.68 -7.77
CA ASP A 42 -4.37 -1.80 -7.89
C ASP A 42 -3.49 -1.66 -9.12
N GLN A 43 -4.07 -1.33 -10.27
CA GLN A 43 -3.31 -1.21 -11.52
C GLN A 43 -2.32 -0.05 -11.48
N ILE A 44 -2.73 1.09 -10.92
CA ILE A 44 -1.84 2.25 -10.78
C ILE A 44 -0.68 1.90 -9.85
N CYS A 45 -0.97 1.23 -8.75
CA CYS A 45 0.05 0.82 -7.79
C CYS A 45 1.04 -0.16 -8.40
N GLU A 46 0.55 -1.16 -9.12
CA GLU A 46 1.42 -2.13 -9.78
C GLU A 46 2.33 -1.45 -10.81
N THR A 47 1.78 -0.58 -11.64
CA THR A 47 2.55 0.14 -12.65
C THR A 47 3.66 0.96 -11.98
N MET A 48 3.34 1.63 -10.89
CA MET A 48 4.29 2.46 -10.16
C MET A 48 5.43 1.62 -9.58
N ILE A 49 5.09 0.47 -8.96
CA ILE A 49 6.09 -0.44 -8.41
C ILE A 49 7.04 -0.93 -9.51
N ARG A 50 6.49 -1.32 -10.66
CA ARG A 50 7.30 -1.81 -11.78
C ARG A 50 8.14 -0.71 -12.41
N ASP A 51 7.62 0.52 -12.47
CA ASP A 51 8.37 1.65 -13.00
C ASP A 51 9.59 1.99 -12.14
N PHE A 52 9.54 1.68 -10.84
CA PHE A 52 10.69 1.81 -9.95
C PHE A 52 11.68 0.65 -10.07
N GLY A 53 11.43 -0.30 -10.99
CA GLY A 53 12.29 -1.46 -11.16
C GLY A 53 12.07 -2.54 -10.12
N CYS A 54 10.91 -2.52 -9.46
CA CYS A 54 10.58 -3.47 -8.40
C CYS A 54 9.50 -4.45 -8.84
N ILE A 55 9.29 -5.48 -8.03
CA ILE A 55 8.26 -6.51 -8.27
C ILE A 55 7.21 -6.39 -7.17
N PRO A 56 5.89 -6.42 -7.52
CA PRO A 56 4.85 -6.42 -6.51
C PRO A 56 4.94 -7.68 -5.63
N ASN A 57 4.95 -7.47 -4.32
CA ASN A 57 5.16 -8.55 -3.37
C ASN A 57 3.94 -9.47 -3.22
N PHE A 58 2.72 -8.92 -3.32
CA PHE A 58 1.50 -9.68 -3.08
C PHE A 58 1.00 -10.47 -4.29
N LEU A 59 1.36 -10.05 -5.50
CA LEU A 59 0.85 -10.67 -6.71
C LEU A 59 1.24 -12.15 -6.76
N ASN A 60 0.23 -12.99 -6.87
CA ASN A 60 0.35 -14.45 -6.90
C ASN A 60 0.88 -15.09 -5.61
N TYR A 61 1.09 -14.31 -4.55
CA TYR A 61 1.48 -14.88 -3.26
C TYR A 61 0.26 -15.59 -2.66
N GLN A 62 0.39 -16.90 -2.44
CA GLN A 62 -0.70 -17.76 -1.96
C GLN A 62 -2.02 -17.55 -2.74
N GLY A 63 -1.90 -17.33 -4.05
CA GLY A 63 -3.06 -17.14 -4.91
C GLY A 63 -3.70 -15.77 -4.87
N PHE A 64 -3.07 -14.77 -4.22
CA PHE A 64 -3.63 -13.42 -4.19
C PHE A 64 -3.65 -12.82 -5.61
N PRO A 65 -4.81 -12.35 -6.10
CA PRO A 65 -4.97 -12.01 -7.52
C PRO A 65 -4.57 -10.57 -7.87
N ALA A 66 -3.91 -9.85 -6.99
CA ALA A 66 -3.63 -8.43 -7.19
C ALA A 66 -2.31 -8.03 -6.55
N SER A 67 -1.86 -6.80 -6.83
CA SER A 67 -0.60 -6.27 -6.32
C SER A 67 -0.74 -5.54 -4.98
N VAL A 68 -1.95 -5.14 -4.63
CA VAL A 68 -2.23 -4.39 -3.41
C VAL A 68 -3.56 -4.83 -2.80
N CYS A 69 -3.65 -4.79 -1.47
CA CYS A 69 -4.93 -4.93 -0.78
C CYS A 69 -5.53 -3.55 -0.59
N VAL A 70 -6.78 -3.38 -0.98
CA VAL A 70 -7.49 -2.10 -0.87
C VAL A 70 -8.71 -2.31 0.01
N SER A 71 -8.72 -1.67 1.18
CA SER A 71 -9.84 -1.76 2.11
C SER A 71 -10.49 -0.40 2.26
N ILE A 72 -11.81 -0.36 2.27
CA ILE A 72 -12.58 0.88 2.35
C ILE A 72 -13.33 0.91 3.68
N ASN A 73 -13.18 2.01 4.40
CA ASN A 73 -13.85 2.28 5.67
C ASN A 73 -13.51 1.21 6.71
N ASP A 74 -14.50 0.47 7.22
CA ASP A 74 -14.33 -0.48 8.31
C ASP A 74 -14.14 -1.94 7.87
N GLU A 75 -13.74 -2.15 6.62
CA GLU A 75 -13.38 -3.50 6.19
C GLU A 75 -12.19 -4.02 6.98
N VAL A 76 -12.35 -5.20 7.55
CA VAL A 76 -11.30 -5.82 8.37
C VAL A 76 -10.63 -7.02 7.69
N VAL A 77 -11.10 -7.40 6.50
CA VAL A 77 -10.54 -8.49 5.71
C VAL A 77 -9.76 -7.94 4.54
N HIS A 78 -8.91 -8.78 3.94
CA HIS A 78 -8.12 -8.38 2.79
C HIS A 78 -9.05 -7.97 1.64
N GLY A 79 -9.05 -6.69 1.30
CA GLY A 79 -9.85 -6.15 0.22
C GLY A 79 -9.25 -6.50 -1.13
N ILE A 80 -9.86 -7.45 -1.82
CA ILE A 80 -9.44 -7.80 -3.17
C ILE A 80 -9.94 -6.72 -4.12
N PRO A 81 -9.05 -6.06 -4.89
CA PRO A 81 -9.46 -5.03 -5.83
C PRO A 81 -10.51 -5.52 -6.83
N SER A 82 -11.51 -4.70 -7.09
CA SER A 82 -12.63 -5.05 -7.94
C SER A 82 -12.99 -3.89 -8.88
N LYS A 83 -13.39 -4.24 -10.10
CA LYS A 83 -13.89 -3.26 -11.07
C LYS A 83 -15.28 -2.75 -10.70
N LYS A 84 -15.94 -3.37 -9.74
CA LYS A 84 -17.30 -3.03 -9.32
C LYS A 84 -17.33 -2.21 -8.04
N ARG A 85 -16.19 -2.02 -7.41
CA ARG A 85 -16.14 -1.28 -6.16
C ARG A 85 -15.47 0.07 -6.37
N TYR A 86 -16.25 1.13 -6.17
CA TYR A 86 -15.83 2.50 -6.38
C TYR A 86 -15.54 3.19 -5.05
N ILE A 87 -14.50 4.00 -5.03
CA ILE A 87 -14.26 4.87 -3.87
C ILE A 87 -15.07 6.16 -4.03
N GLN A 88 -15.55 6.68 -2.92
CA GLN A 88 -16.44 7.83 -2.89
C GLN A 88 -15.88 8.93 -1.99
N ASN A 89 -16.36 10.15 -2.20
CA ASN A 89 -16.00 11.27 -1.33
C ASN A 89 -16.37 10.93 0.12
N GLY A 90 -15.44 11.14 1.03
CA GLY A 90 -15.62 10.82 2.44
C GLY A 90 -15.14 9.44 2.85
N ASP A 91 -14.78 8.59 1.91
CA ASP A 91 -14.25 7.26 2.24
C ASP A 91 -12.86 7.33 2.83
N ILE A 92 -12.57 6.38 3.70
CA ILE A 92 -11.22 6.11 4.21
C ILE A 92 -10.71 4.87 3.47
N VAL A 93 -9.59 5.01 2.78
CA VAL A 93 -9.01 3.93 1.97
C VAL A 93 -7.69 3.50 2.60
N SER A 94 -7.59 2.22 2.92
CA SER A 94 -6.34 1.63 3.41
C SER A 94 -5.72 0.82 2.31
N LEU A 95 -4.46 1.13 2.00
CA LEU A 95 -3.68 0.43 0.99
C LEU A 95 -2.58 -0.35 1.68
N ASP A 96 -2.59 -1.66 1.50
CA ASP A 96 -1.51 -2.52 1.98
C ASP A 96 -0.75 -3.00 0.76
N ALA A 97 0.47 -2.53 0.61
CA ALA A 97 1.31 -2.81 -0.55
C ALA A 97 2.69 -3.28 -0.12
N GLY A 98 3.31 -4.06 -0.96
CA GLY A 98 4.66 -4.49 -0.75
C GLY A 98 5.40 -4.60 -2.07
N LEU A 99 6.72 -4.47 -2.03
CA LEU A 99 7.56 -4.61 -3.21
C LEU A 99 8.83 -5.37 -2.89
N ILE A 100 9.45 -5.88 -3.94
CA ILE A 100 10.73 -6.56 -3.88
C ILE A 100 11.71 -5.75 -4.72
N TYR A 101 12.76 -5.25 -4.09
CA TYR A 101 13.83 -4.52 -4.73
C TYR A 101 15.11 -5.34 -4.62
N LYS A 102 15.64 -5.78 -5.76
CA LYS A 102 16.86 -6.61 -5.83
C LYS A 102 16.85 -7.76 -4.82
N GLY A 103 15.69 -8.41 -4.69
CA GLY A 103 15.51 -9.54 -3.77
C GLY A 103 15.13 -9.16 -2.34
N TYR A 104 15.06 -7.88 -2.01
CA TYR A 104 14.73 -7.42 -0.65
C TYR A 104 13.28 -6.92 -0.59
N HIS A 105 12.52 -7.50 0.33
CA HIS A 105 11.10 -7.24 0.50
C HIS A 105 10.86 -6.04 1.42
N SER A 106 9.86 -5.24 1.09
CA SER A 106 9.29 -4.27 2.01
C SER A 106 7.78 -4.34 1.92
N ASP A 107 7.11 -4.01 3.01
CA ASP A 107 5.66 -4.08 3.12
C ASP A 107 5.21 -2.99 4.07
N ALA A 108 4.15 -2.28 3.71
CA ALA A 108 3.58 -1.24 4.55
C ALA A 108 2.15 -0.95 4.15
N ALA A 109 1.35 -0.60 5.14
CA ALA A 109 -0.02 -0.16 4.96
C ALA A 109 -0.13 1.33 5.27
N ARG A 110 -0.87 2.05 4.46
CA ARG A 110 -1.18 3.47 4.67
C ARG A 110 -2.66 3.71 4.49
N THR A 111 -3.18 4.65 5.25
CA THR A 111 -4.59 5.01 5.21
C THR A 111 -4.75 6.43 4.72
N HIS A 112 -5.67 6.64 3.78
CA HIS A 112 -5.89 7.92 3.12
C HIS A 112 -7.38 8.28 3.13
N GLY A 113 -7.69 9.57 3.28
CA GLY A 113 -9.05 10.07 3.08
C GLY A 113 -9.27 10.43 1.62
N VAL A 114 -10.49 10.22 1.14
CA VAL A 114 -10.88 10.58 -0.24
C VAL A 114 -11.74 11.83 -0.19
N GLY A 115 -11.27 12.93 -0.79
CA GLY A 115 -12.00 14.20 -0.77
C GLY A 115 -12.11 14.78 0.63
N GLU A 116 -13.31 15.26 0.98
CA GLU A 116 -13.56 15.82 2.32
C GLU A 116 -14.01 14.71 3.26
N ILE A 117 -13.22 14.45 4.29
CA ILE A 117 -13.53 13.45 5.29
C ILE A 117 -13.96 14.12 6.59
N SER A 118 -14.73 13.39 7.41
CA SER A 118 -15.20 13.90 8.69
C SER A 118 -14.04 14.07 9.68
N PRO A 119 -14.19 14.92 10.72
CA PRO A 119 -13.19 15.01 11.79
C PRO A 119 -12.93 13.66 12.47
N GLU A 120 -13.96 12.83 12.60
CA GLU A 120 -13.83 11.49 13.17
C GLU A 120 -12.97 10.60 12.28
N ALA A 121 -13.18 10.65 10.96
CA ALA A 121 -12.38 9.89 9.99
C ALA A 121 -10.92 10.35 10.02
N GLN A 122 -10.68 11.64 10.09
CA GLN A 122 -9.32 12.18 10.18
C GLN A 122 -8.62 11.70 11.46
N ARG A 123 -9.35 11.64 12.56
CA ARG A 123 -8.81 11.13 13.81
C ARG A 123 -8.38 9.67 13.72
N ILE A 124 -9.19 8.86 13.04
CA ILE A 124 -8.86 7.45 12.81
C ILE A 124 -7.58 7.31 12.00
N ILE A 125 -7.43 8.11 10.95
CA ILE A 125 -6.22 8.13 10.12
C ILE A 125 -5.00 8.49 10.97
N ASP A 126 -5.10 9.52 11.78
CA ASP A 126 -4.00 9.99 12.63
C ASP A 126 -3.56 8.90 13.62
N VAL A 127 -4.53 8.19 14.21
CA VAL A 127 -4.23 7.10 15.16
C VAL A 127 -3.53 5.95 14.44
N LYS A 128 -3.99 5.57 13.24
CA LYS A 128 -3.37 4.49 12.47
C LYS A 128 -1.94 4.83 12.08
N ILE A 129 -1.68 6.07 11.70
CA ILE A 129 -0.32 6.52 11.38
C ILE A 129 0.59 6.35 12.60
N GLY A 130 0.12 6.75 13.79
CA GLY A 130 0.89 6.58 15.01
C GLY A 130 1.19 5.11 15.34
N ARG A 131 0.29 4.20 15.02
CA ARG A 131 0.49 2.76 15.26
C ARG A 131 1.41 2.11 14.27
N ALA A 132 1.50 2.64 13.06
CA ALA A 132 2.34 2.07 12.00
C ALA A 132 3.83 2.15 12.31
N HIS A 133 4.21 2.92 13.32
CA HIS A 133 5.59 3.10 13.72
C HIS A 133 6.01 2.25 14.93
N VAL A 134 5.13 1.40 15.39
CA VAL A 134 5.41 0.53 16.52
C VAL A 134 6.16 -0.72 16.08
#